data_b5219f67dc5d009180f71032889d7fdb
#
_entry.id   b5219f67dc5d009180f71032889d7fdb
#
_cell.length_a   1.000
_cell.length_b   1.000
_cell.length_c   1.000
_cell.angle_alpha   90.00
_cell.angle_beta   90.00
_cell.angle_gamma   90.00
#
_symmetry.space_group_name_H-M   'P 1'
#
loop_
_entity.id
_entity.type
_entity.pdbx_description
1 polymer ?
#
loop_
_entity_poly.entity_id
_entity_poly.type
_entity_poly.pdbx_seq_one_letter_code
_entity_poly.pdbx_strand_id
1 'polypeptide(L)'
;MSQLLRIATRKSPLAMWQAEHVAKLLREAHPDLEIALVGMSTQGDKILDTPLAKIGGKGLFVKELEQGMLEGQADIAVHSMKDVPVELPEGLHLAIIMEREDPRDAFVSNTYDSLNQLPEGAVVGTSSLRRQCQLADVRPDLKIAPLRGNVNTRLRKLDEGEFDAIILAAAGLKRLGFQHRITSFLETEQSLPAIGQGAIGIECRTDDARVNALIQTLHDEETACCVTAERAMNNRLMGGCQVPIAGFAILNHDKLFMRGLVGEPDGSRVMRAEISGPASEAESLGIALAEDLLGQGADQVLKHLYEN
;
A
#
# COMPACT_ATOMS: atom_id res chain seq x y z
N MET A 1 2.78 37.97 -1.98
CA MET A 1 1.55 37.27 -2.39
C MET A 1 1.65 35.87 -1.82
N SER A 2 0.68 35.46 -1.01
CA SER A 2 0.62 34.11 -0.48
C SER A 2 0.61 33.11 -1.65
N GLN A 3 1.44 32.08 -1.54
CA GLN A 3 1.50 31.02 -2.54
C GLN A 3 0.48 29.95 -2.16
N LEU A 4 -0.54 29.76 -2.98
CA LEU A 4 -1.52 28.69 -2.78
C LEU A 4 -1.01 27.37 -3.36
N LEU A 5 -1.10 26.29 -2.56
CA LEU A 5 -0.89 24.91 -2.97
C LEU A 5 -2.19 24.12 -2.75
N ARG A 6 -2.67 23.43 -3.77
CA ARG A 6 -3.89 22.61 -3.73
C ARG A 6 -3.52 21.15 -3.68
N ILE A 7 -4.03 20.44 -2.68
CA ILE A 7 -3.77 19.00 -2.44
C ILE A 7 -5.03 18.22 -2.82
N ALA A 8 -4.94 17.42 -3.89
CA ALA A 8 -5.97 16.43 -4.21
C ALA A 8 -5.90 15.25 -3.23
N THR A 9 -7.06 14.86 -2.73
CA THR A 9 -7.19 13.70 -1.85
C THR A 9 -8.56 13.04 -1.99
N ARG A 10 -8.64 11.76 -1.65
CA ARG A 10 -9.93 11.05 -1.53
C ARG A 10 -10.65 11.50 -0.24
N LYS A 11 -11.97 11.30 -0.21
CA LYS A 11 -12.81 11.69 0.94
C LYS A 11 -12.83 10.66 2.08
N SER A 12 -12.11 9.55 1.97
CA SER A 12 -12.02 8.57 3.07
C SER A 12 -11.26 9.15 4.27
N PRO A 13 -11.60 8.77 5.51
CA PRO A 13 -10.93 9.31 6.71
C PRO A 13 -9.40 9.17 6.66
N LEU A 14 -8.88 8.03 6.17
CA LEU A 14 -7.44 7.82 6.07
C LEU A 14 -6.79 8.72 5.02
N ALA A 15 -7.42 8.88 3.86
CA ALA A 15 -6.88 9.77 2.81
C ALA A 15 -6.90 11.24 3.26
N MET A 16 -7.96 11.67 3.92
CA MET A 16 -8.03 13.02 4.51
C MET A 16 -6.94 13.23 5.55
N TRP A 17 -6.75 12.29 6.47
CA TRP A 17 -5.67 12.35 7.45
C TRP A 17 -4.30 12.49 6.78
N GLN A 18 -4.03 11.71 5.73
CA GLN A 18 -2.76 11.77 4.99
C GLN A 18 -2.54 13.14 4.34
N ALA A 19 -3.57 13.70 3.70
CA ALA A 19 -3.50 15.02 3.09
C ALA A 19 -3.32 16.15 4.14
N GLU A 20 -4.01 16.05 5.27
CA GLU A 20 -3.87 16.99 6.39
C GLU A 20 -2.47 16.91 7.02
N HIS A 21 -1.91 15.71 7.15
CA HIS A 21 -0.56 15.49 7.64
C HIS A 21 0.49 16.13 6.71
N VAL A 22 0.38 15.90 5.40
CA VAL A 22 1.23 16.55 4.39
C VAL A 22 1.08 18.08 4.45
N ALA A 23 -0.16 18.57 4.52
CA ALA A 23 -0.44 20.00 4.63
C ALA A 23 0.19 20.61 5.89
N LYS A 24 0.14 19.92 7.03
CA LYS A 24 0.77 20.36 8.28
C LYS A 24 2.28 20.48 8.11
N LEU A 25 2.95 19.44 7.62
CA LEU A 25 4.40 19.44 7.45
C LEU A 25 4.87 20.52 6.45
N LEU A 26 4.11 20.74 5.36
CA LEU A 26 4.42 21.78 4.38
C LEU A 26 4.26 23.18 4.99
N ARG A 27 3.26 23.43 5.85
CA ARG A 27 3.12 24.72 6.55
C ARG A 27 4.25 24.95 7.56
N GLU A 28 4.74 23.90 8.22
CA GLU A 28 5.88 23.95 9.11
C GLU A 28 7.17 24.30 8.35
N ALA A 29 7.36 23.72 7.15
CA ALA A 29 8.52 24.02 6.32
C ALA A 29 8.42 25.38 5.59
N HIS A 30 7.21 25.82 5.26
CA HIS A 30 6.92 27.02 4.47
C HIS A 30 5.79 27.84 5.12
N PRO A 31 6.08 28.68 6.15
CA PRO A 31 5.05 29.37 6.94
C PRO A 31 4.11 30.29 6.16
N ASP A 32 4.56 30.83 5.01
CA ASP A 32 3.78 31.70 4.14
C ASP A 32 2.95 30.96 3.09
N LEU A 33 2.98 29.61 3.10
CA LEU A 33 2.29 28.77 2.13
C LEU A 33 0.81 28.59 2.54
N GLU A 34 -0.10 29.06 1.71
CA GLU A 34 -1.51 28.71 1.84
C GLU A 34 -1.79 27.33 1.23
N ILE A 35 -2.52 26.47 1.95
CA ILE A 35 -2.83 25.14 1.48
C ILE A 35 -4.33 24.89 1.52
N ALA A 36 -4.88 24.45 0.38
CA ALA A 36 -6.26 24.03 0.23
C ALA A 36 -6.35 22.52 -0.07
N LEU A 37 -7.24 21.81 0.60
CA LEU A 37 -7.54 20.42 0.31
C LEU A 37 -8.67 20.32 -0.72
N VAL A 38 -8.46 19.54 -1.78
CA VAL A 38 -9.43 19.29 -2.84
C VAL A 38 -9.90 17.85 -2.75
N GLY A 39 -11.04 17.64 -2.08
CA GLY A 39 -11.62 16.31 -1.87
C GLY A 39 -12.29 15.77 -3.13
N MET A 40 -11.77 14.70 -3.70
CA MET A 40 -12.29 14.02 -4.90
C MET A 40 -12.90 12.67 -4.54
N SER A 41 -13.86 12.19 -5.35
CA SER A 41 -14.46 10.85 -5.20
C SER A 41 -14.02 9.98 -6.35
N THR A 42 -13.42 8.84 -6.06
CA THR A 42 -12.92 7.93 -7.08
C THR A 42 -13.93 6.82 -7.41
N GLN A 43 -13.73 6.15 -8.55
CA GLN A 43 -14.53 4.96 -8.89
C GLN A 43 -14.37 3.85 -7.86
N GLY A 44 -13.17 3.66 -7.34
CA GLY A 44 -12.91 2.69 -6.30
C GLY A 44 -13.66 2.96 -4.98
N ASP A 45 -14.02 4.22 -4.69
CA ASP A 45 -14.84 4.59 -3.54
C ASP A 45 -16.33 4.28 -3.73
N LYS A 46 -16.79 4.24 -4.98
CA LYS A 46 -18.21 3.99 -5.33
C LYS A 46 -18.54 2.51 -5.42
N ILE A 47 -17.59 1.67 -5.79
CA ILE A 47 -17.80 0.23 -6.01
C ILE A 47 -17.47 -0.52 -4.73
N LEU A 48 -18.48 -0.81 -3.91
CA LEU A 48 -18.33 -1.51 -2.63
C LEU A 48 -18.67 -3.00 -2.70
N ASP A 49 -19.53 -3.40 -3.67
CA ASP A 49 -20.16 -4.73 -3.69
C ASP A 49 -19.40 -5.75 -4.56
N THR A 50 -18.42 -5.33 -5.33
CA THR A 50 -17.67 -6.22 -6.24
C THR A 50 -16.22 -6.36 -5.77
N PRO A 51 -15.64 -7.58 -5.69
CA PRO A 51 -14.23 -7.77 -5.37
C PRO A 51 -13.32 -6.99 -6.32
N LEU A 52 -12.28 -6.33 -5.80
CA LEU A 52 -11.34 -5.54 -6.60
C LEU A 52 -10.72 -6.35 -7.75
N ALA A 53 -10.48 -7.64 -7.53
CA ALA A 53 -9.97 -8.56 -8.55
C ALA A 53 -10.88 -8.69 -9.78
N LYS A 54 -12.20 -8.49 -9.62
CA LYS A 54 -13.18 -8.60 -10.71
C LYS A 54 -13.49 -7.29 -11.42
N ILE A 55 -13.11 -6.14 -10.82
CA ILE A 55 -13.45 -4.83 -11.38
C ILE A 55 -12.54 -4.48 -12.56
N GLY A 56 -11.34 -5.08 -12.60
CA GLY A 56 -10.33 -4.81 -13.62
C GLY A 56 -10.01 -3.31 -13.74
N GLY A 57 -8.76 -2.94 -13.74
CA GLY A 57 -8.37 -1.56 -13.96
C GLY A 57 -7.29 -1.10 -12.98
N LYS A 58 -6.12 -0.80 -13.53
CA LYS A 58 -5.05 -0.11 -12.80
C LYS A 58 -5.55 1.28 -12.42
N GLY A 59 -5.26 1.73 -11.20
CA GLY A 59 -5.50 3.10 -10.80
C GLY A 59 -6.93 3.46 -10.36
N LEU A 60 -7.76 2.51 -9.91
CA LEU A 60 -9.14 2.74 -9.42
C LEU A 60 -9.27 3.83 -8.33
N PHE A 61 -8.20 4.12 -7.62
CA PHE A 61 -8.18 5.07 -6.52
C PHE A 61 -7.38 6.34 -6.80
N VAL A 62 -6.77 6.47 -7.98
CA VAL A 62 -5.87 7.59 -8.30
C VAL A 62 -6.27 8.38 -9.54
N LYS A 63 -6.95 7.77 -10.52
CA LYS A 63 -7.25 8.38 -11.82
C LYS A 63 -7.92 9.75 -11.76
N GLU A 64 -8.88 9.92 -10.87
CA GLU A 64 -9.58 11.20 -10.73
C GLU A 64 -8.69 12.27 -10.10
N LEU A 65 -7.74 11.89 -9.26
CA LEU A 65 -6.74 12.79 -8.68
C LEU A 65 -5.73 13.21 -9.75
N GLU A 66 -5.23 12.24 -10.53
CA GLU A 66 -4.33 12.45 -11.66
C GLU A 66 -4.95 13.39 -12.70
N GLN A 67 -6.19 13.13 -13.09
CA GLN A 67 -6.93 13.99 -14.01
C GLN A 67 -7.09 15.42 -13.44
N GLY A 68 -7.42 15.55 -12.16
CA GLY A 68 -7.54 16.84 -11.48
C GLY A 68 -6.22 17.63 -11.47
N MET A 69 -5.07 16.95 -11.37
CA MET A 69 -3.76 17.61 -11.48
C MET A 69 -3.45 18.05 -12.91
N LEU A 70 -3.73 17.20 -13.92
CA LEU A 70 -3.52 17.52 -15.33
C LEU A 70 -4.41 18.69 -15.79
N GLU A 71 -5.64 18.78 -15.27
CA GLU A 71 -6.58 19.88 -15.54
C GLU A 71 -6.32 21.14 -14.70
N GLY A 72 -5.29 21.13 -13.83
CA GLY A 72 -4.95 22.26 -12.99
C GLY A 72 -5.95 22.55 -11.86
N GLN A 73 -6.76 21.57 -11.45
CA GLN A 73 -7.66 21.68 -10.30
C GLN A 73 -6.88 21.47 -8.97
N ALA A 74 -5.79 20.71 -9.00
CA ALA A 74 -4.88 20.50 -7.90
C ALA A 74 -3.42 20.60 -8.36
N ASP A 75 -2.51 20.77 -7.42
CA ASP A 75 -1.08 20.91 -7.69
C ASP A 75 -0.32 19.63 -7.32
N ILE A 76 -0.76 18.95 -6.28
CA ILE A 76 -0.23 17.65 -5.84
C ILE A 76 -1.37 16.69 -5.48
N ALA A 77 -1.09 15.40 -5.49
CA ALA A 77 -1.97 14.36 -4.93
C ALA A 77 -1.23 13.55 -3.87
N VAL A 78 -1.94 13.19 -2.80
CA VAL A 78 -1.39 12.43 -1.66
C VAL A 78 -1.99 11.04 -1.65
N HIS A 79 -1.11 10.02 -1.62
CA HIS A 79 -1.49 8.62 -1.74
C HIS A 79 -0.85 7.74 -0.66
N SER A 80 -1.54 6.66 -0.29
CA SER A 80 -0.85 5.49 0.28
C SER A 80 -0.03 4.84 -0.84
N MET A 81 1.26 4.65 -0.64
CA MET A 81 2.16 4.13 -1.69
C MET A 81 1.73 2.79 -2.30
N LYS A 82 1.16 1.92 -1.48
CA LYS A 82 0.66 0.62 -1.95
C LYS A 82 -0.50 0.68 -2.95
N ASP A 83 -1.16 1.85 -3.05
CA ASP A 83 -2.29 2.08 -3.94
C ASP A 83 -1.87 2.80 -5.24
N VAL A 84 -0.61 3.28 -5.30
CA VAL A 84 -0.05 3.98 -6.47
C VAL A 84 0.36 2.99 -7.54
N PRO A 85 -0.19 3.05 -8.76
CA PRO A 85 0.19 2.19 -9.85
C PRO A 85 1.68 2.38 -10.20
N VAL A 86 2.25 1.38 -10.88
CA VAL A 86 3.65 1.48 -11.31
C VAL A 86 3.80 2.51 -12.42
N GLU A 87 2.88 2.47 -13.39
CA GLU A 87 2.84 3.42 -14.50
C GLU A 87 1.95 4.60 -14.14
N LEU A 88 2.46 5.80 -14.30
CA LEU A 88 1.74 7.06 -14.11
C LEU A 88 1.43 7.69 -15.48
N PRO A 89 0.40 8.55 -15.57
CA PRO A 89 0.09 9.29 -16.78
C PRO A 89 1.25 10.20 -17.21
N GLU A 90 1.39 10.41 -18.52
CA GLU A 90 2.34 11.38 -19.06
C GLU A 90 2.10 12.77 -18.45
N GLY A 91 3.19 13.43 -18.07
CA GLY A 91 3.16 14.73 -17.41
C GLY A 91 3.07 14.69 -15.88
N LEU A 92 2.88 13.52 -15.29
CA LEU A 92 2.88 13.32 -13.84
C LEU A 92 4.04 12.43 -13.40
N HIS A 93 4.49 12.61 -12.17
CA HIS A 93 5.46 11.74 -11.54
C HIS A 93 5.25 11.64 -10.03
N LEU A 94 5.73 10.54 -9.46
CA LEU A 94 5.84 10.36 -8.02
C LEU A 94 7.08 11.10 -7.54
N ALA A 95 6.90 12.35 -7.09
CA ALA A 95 8.00 13.24 -6.74
C ALA A 95 8.58 12.95 -5.36
N ILE A 96 7.75 12.54 -4.39
CA ILE A 96 8.12 12.38 -2.99
C ILE A 96 7.65 11.02 -2.49
N ILE A 97 8.52 10.36 -1.76
CA ILE A 97 8.19 9.25 -0.88
C ILE A 97 8.60 9.70 0.52
N MET A 98 7.63 9.74 1.43
CA MET A 98 7.83 10.19 2.80
C MET A 98 8.27 9.03 3.70
N GLU A 99 8.83 9.37 4.86
CA GLU A 99 9.20 8.42 5.91
C GLU A 99 8.10 7.38 6.15
N ARG A 100 8.50 6.11 6.19
CA ARG A 100 7.61 4.97 6.30
C ARG A 100 7.14 4.77 7.74
N GLU A 101 5.83 4.78 7.95
CA GLU A 101 5.20 4.26 9.17
C GLU A 101 5.26 2.72 9.16
N ASP A 102 4.99 2.08 10.30
CA ASP A 102 5.00 0.64 10.50
C ASP A 102 4.45 -0.14 9.29
N PRO A 103 5.28 -0.89 8.57
CA PRO A 103 4.87 -1.61 7.35
C PRO A 103 4.06 -2.87 7.64
N ARG A 104 4.03 -3.35 8.90
CA ARG A 104 3.44 -4.62 9.27
C ARG A 104 1.93 -4.65 9.07
N ASP A 105 1.41 -5.86 8.92
CA ASP A 105 0.00 -6.14 9.08
C ASP A 105 -0.35 -6.26 10.57
N ALA A 106 -1.53 -5.80 10.93
CA ALA A 106 -2.08 -5.87 12.28
C ALA A 106 -3.17 -6.94 12.33
N PHE A 107 -3.05 -7.85 13.29
CA PHE A 107 -4.12 -8.74 13.71
C PHE A 107 -5.04 -8.00 14.68
N VAL A 108 -6.32 -7.96 14.37
CA VAL A 108 -7.35 -7.30 15.18
C VAL A 108 -8.45 -8.29 15.49
N SER A 109 -8.69 -8.53 16.76
CA SER A 109 -9.77 -9.40 17.25
C SER A 109 -10.33 -8.86 18.56
N ASN A 110 -11.59 -9.11 18.82
CA ASN A 110 -12.22 -8.78 20.11
C ASN A 110 -12.09 -9.91 21.14
N THR A 111 -11.62 -11.09 20.72
CA THR A 111 -11.64 -12.31 21.55
C THR A 111 -10.27 -12.98 21.65
N TYR A 112 -9.47 -12.95 20.59
CA TYR A 112 -8.23 -13.72 20.49
C TYR A 112 -7.01 -12.80 20.44
N ASP A 113 -5.93 -13.13 21.18
CA ASP A 113 -4.75 -12.29 21.27
C ASP A 113 -3.78 -12.42 20.08
N SER A 114 -3.90 -13.50 19.31
CA SER A 114 -3.01 -13.74 18.15
C SER A 114 -3.63 -14.69 17.13
N LEU A 115 -3.05 -14.70 15.93
CA LEU A 115 -3.41 -15.63 14.85
C LEU A 115 -3.34 -17.10 15.29
N ASN A 116 -2.35 -17.43 16.13
CA ASN A 116 -2.14 -18.80 16.60
C ASN A 116 -3.21 -19.28 17.60
N GLN A 117 -3.90 -18.35 18.27
CA GLN A 117 -4.97 -18.68 19.22
C GLN A 117 -6.34 -18.86 18.56
N LEU A 118 -6.48 -18.53 17.28
CA LEU A 118 -7.72 -18.77 16.56
C LEU A 118 -8.04 -20.25 16.49
N PRO A 119 -9.28 -20.67 16.81
CA PRO A 119 -9.71 -22.06 16.68
C PRO A 119 -9.74 -22.49 15.20
N GLU A 120 -9.72 -23.80 14.97
CA GLU A 120 -9.93 -24.37 13.65
C GLU A 120 -11.26 -23.90 13.05
N GLY A 121 -11.22 -23.48 11.78
CA GLY A 121 -12.39 -22.98 11.06
C GLY A 121 -12.81 -21.56 11.42
N ALA A 122 -12.04 -20.82 12.25
CA ALA A 122 -12.30 -19.42 12.54
C ALA A 122 -12.34 -18.56 11.29
N VAL A 123 -13.20 -17.54 11.29
CA VAL A 123 -13.42 -16.65 10.15
C VAL A 123 -12.52 -15.43 10.23
N VAL A 124 -11.58 -15.28 9.29
CA VAL A 124 -10.68 -14.14 9.21
C VAL A 124 -11.03 -13.23 8.03
N GLY A 125 -11.30 -11.95 8.33
CA GLY A 125 -11.71 -10.96 7.34
C GLY A 125 -10.52 -10.31 6.63
N THR A 126 -10.42 -10.52 5.32
CA THR A 126 -9.53 -9.76 4.42
C THR A 126 -10.01 -9.87 2.98
N SER A 127 -9.80 -8.80 2.17
CA SER A 127 -10.00 -8.83 0.71
C SER A 127 -8.66 -8.73 -0.05
N SER A 128 -7.54 -8.81 0.65
CA SER A 128 -6.20 -8.77 0.05
C SER A 128 -5.76 -10.19 -0.30
N LEU A 129 -5.60 -10.49 -1.58
CA LEU A 129 -5.10 -11.80 -2.03
C LEU A 129 -3.71 -12.09 -1.47
N ARG A 130 -2.87 -11.07 -1.30
CA ARG A 130 -1.57 -11.15 -0.63
C ARG A 130 -1.69 -11.69 0.81
N ARG A 131 -2.63 -11.16 1.58
CA ARG A 131 -2.87 -11.62 2.96
C ARG A 131 -3.51 -13.00 2.98
N GLN A 132 -4.49 -13.21 2.11
CA GLN A 132 -5.17 -14.50 1.99
C GLN A 132 -4.19 -15.63 1.71
N CYS A 133 -3.31 -15.46 0.70
CA CYS A 133 -2.27 -16.42 0.35
C CYS A 133 -1.39 -16.77 1.55
N GLN A 134 -0.86 -15.77 2.25
CA GLN A 134 0.05 -15.99 3.37
C GLN A 134 -0.64 -16.58 4.61
N LEU A 135 -1.89 -16.21 4.85
CA LEU A 135 -2.70 -16.82 5.92
C LEU A 135 -3.00 -18.29 5.63
N ALA A 136 -3.42 -18.58 4.39
CA ALA A 136 -3.76 -19.95 3.99
C ALA A 136 -2.54 -20.88 3.99
N ASP A 137 -1.34 -20.37 3.67
CA ASP A 137 -0.09 -21.11 3.74
C ASP A 137 0.27 -21.55 5.17
N VAL A 138 0.07 -20.67 6.17
CA VAL A 138 0.44 -20.96 7.57
C VAL A 138 -0.72 -21.53 8.40
N ARG A 139 -1.97 -21.26 8.03
CA ARG A 139 -3.20 -21.68 8.72
C ARG A 139 -4.28 -22.06 7.69
N PRO A 140 -4.10 -23.18 6.97
CA PRO A 140 -5.04 -23.65 5.95
C PRO A 140 -6.41 -24.06 6.52
N ASP A 141 -6.51 -24.20 7.82
CA ASP A 141 -7.74 -24.50 8.57
C ASP A 141 -8.68 -23.29 8.70
N LEU A 142 -8.19 -22.05 8.51
CA LEU A 142 -8.98 -20.84 8.67
C LEU A 142 -9.91 -20.59 7.47
N LYS A 143 -11.05 -19.99 7.74
CA LYS A 143 -11.97 -19.51 6.70
C LYS A 143 -11.68 -18.05 6.39
N ILE A 144 -11.13 -17.78 5.23
CA ILE A 144 -10.89 -16.40 4.80
C ILE A 144 -12.15 -15.85 4.14
N ALA A 145 -12.66 -14.74 4.66
CA ALA A 145 -13.87 -14.11 4.15
C ALA A 145 -13.60 -12.66 3.67
N PRO A 146 -14.30 -12.20 2.62
CA PRO A 146 -14.10 -10.86 2.07
C PRO A 146 -14.47 -9.77 3.08
N LEU A 147 -13.57 -8.81 3.30
CA LEU A 147 -13.75 -7.65 4.16
C LEU A 147 -13.55 -6.36 3.37
N ARG A 148 -14.63 -5.62 3.11
CA ARG A 148 -14.65 -4.38 2.33
C ARG A 148 -15.05 -3.18 3.16
N GLY A 149 -14.73 -1.99 2.65
CA GLY A 149 -14.99 -0.70 3.29
C GLY A 149 -13.71 -0.01 3.75
N ASN A 150 -13.83 1.18 4.33
CA ASN A 150 -12.74 1.89 4.99
C ASN A 150 -12.41 1.24 6.36
N VAL A 151 -11.38 1.74 7.04
CA VAL A 151 -10.93 1.18 8.33
C VAL A 151 -12.06 1.13 9.36
N ASN A 152 -12.82 2.22 9.51
CA ASN A 152 -13.93 2.30 10.45
C ASN A 152 -15.02 1.25 10.15
N THR A 153 -15.39 1.10 8.89
CA THR A 153 -16.37 0.09 8.46
C THR A 153 -15.92 -1.32 8.78
N ARG A 154 -14.61 -1.60 8.55
CA ARG A 154 -14.05 -2.93 8.81
C ARG A 154 -13.99 -3.25 10.30
N LEU A 155 -13.63 -2.27 11.14
CA LEU A 155 -13.66 -2.43 12.60
C LEU A 155 -15.09 -2.64 13.09
N ARG A 156 -16.08 -1.89 12.58
CA ARG A 156 -17.49 -2.06 12.93
C ARG A 156 -17.98 -3.48 12.60
N LYS A 157 -17.66 -4.02 11.43
CA LYS A 157 -18.03 -5.39 11.05
C LYS A 157 -17.44 -6.46 11.98
N LEU A 158 -16.21 -6.25 12.46
CA LEU A 158 -15.63 -7.10 13.50
C LEU A 158 -16.42 -6.98 14.81
N ASP A 159 -16.77 -5.76 15.21
CA ASP A 159 -17.53 -5.50 16.45
C ASP A 159 -18.97 -6.07 16.38
N GLU A 160 -19.55 -6.16 15.19
CA GLU A 160 -20.84 -6.81 14.90
C GLU A 160 -20.75 -8.35 14.86
N GLY A 161 -19.55 -8.92 14.99
CA GLY A 161 -19.33 -10.36 15.06
C GLY A 161 -19.37 -11.07 13.69
N GLU A 162 -19.20 -10.33 12.57
CA GLU A 162 -19.12 -10.96 11.24
C GLU A 162 -17.82 -11.79 11.08
N PHE A 163 -16.80 -11.53 11.90
CA PHE A 163 -15.48 -12.16 11.84
C PHE A 163 -14.93 -12.44 13.24
N ASP A 164 -14.15 -13.50 13.39
CA ASP A 164 -13.40 -13.79 14.62
C ASP A 164 -12.15 -12.87 14.74
N ALA A 165 -11.57 -12.53 13.58
CA ALA A 165 -10.47 -11.59 13.46
C ALA A 165 -10.46 -10.91 12.08
N ILE A 166 -9.77 -9.78 11.97
CA ILE A 166 -9.52 -9.10 10.68
C ILE A 166 -8.04 -8.71 10.59
N ILE A 167 -7.54 -8.65 9.35
CA ILE A 167 -6.16 -8.22 9.11
C ILE A 167 -6.17 -6.86 8.40
N LEU A 168 -5.52 -5.87 9.04
CA LEU A 168 -5.41 -4.50 8.52
C LEU A 168 -3.93 -4.07 8.45
N ALA A 169 -3.62 -3.00 7.72
CA ALA A 169 -2.31 -2.39 7.77
C ALA A 169 -2.16 -1.58 9.07
N ALA A 170 -1.11 -1.83 9.83
CA ALA A 170 -0.85 -1.15 11.11
C ALA A 170 -0.78 0.36 10.95
N ALA A 171 -0.10 0.86 9.92
CA ALA A 171 -0.01 2.29 9.63
C ALA A 171 -1.39 2.96 9.50
N GLY A 172 -2.37 2.29 8.87
CA GLY A 172 -3.73 2.82 8.74
C GLY A 172 -4.45 2.95 10.07
N LEU A 173 -4.29 1.98 10.96
CA LEU A 173 -4.86 2.02 12.31
C LEU A 173 -4.20 3.10 13.17
N LYS A 174 -2.87 3.21 13.15
CA LYS A 174 -2.11 4.22 13.89
C LYS A 174 -2.51 5.63 13.46
N ARG A 175 -2.56 5.91 12.14
CA ARG A 175 -2.91 7.22 11.59
C ARG A 175 -4.32 7.67 11.98
N LEU A 176 -5.25 6.74 12.12
CA LEU A 176 -6.63 7.04 12.55
C LEU A 176 -6.85 6.98 14.07
N GLY A 177 -5.79 6.81 14.87
CA GLY A 177 -5.89 6.73 16.33
C GLY A 177 -6.45 5.41 16.87
N PHE A 178 -6.48 4.36 16.03
CA PHE A 178 -6.96 3.03 16.39
C PHE A 178 -5.84 2.06 16.78
N GLN A 179 -4.66 2.55 17.18
CA GLN A 179 -3.55 1.68 17.62
C GLN A 179 -3.93 0.77 18.79
N HIS A 180 -4.86 1.20 19.65
CA HIS A 180 -5.39 0.42 20.77
C HIS A 180 -6.23 -0.80 20.32
N ARG A 181 -6.65 -0.86 19.06
CA ARG A 181 -7.36 -1.99 18.47
C ARG A 181 -6.41 -3.06 17.90
N ILE A 182 -5.12 -2.76 17.79
CA ILE A 182 -4.12 -3.73 17.35
C ILE A 182 -3.91 -4.72 18.49
N THR A 183 -4.35 -5.95 18.30
CA THR A 183 -4.19 -7.01 19.29
C THR A 183 -2.76 -7.57 19.23
N SER A 184 -2.27 -7.82 18.02
CA SER A 184 -0.86 -8.17 17.78
C SER A 184 -0.44 -7.74 16.37
N PHE A 185 0.86 -7.61 16.16
CA PHE A 185 1.44 -7.41 14.85
C PHE A 185 1.76 -8.76 14.21
N LEU A 186 1.54 -8.87 12.91
CA LEU A 186 2.11 -9.96 12.13
C LEU A 186 3.50 -9.52 11.67
N GLU A 187 4.52 -10.14 12.22
CA GLU A 187 5.90 -9.82 11.86
C GLU A 187 6.14 -10.09 10.36
N THR A 188 7.10 -9.39 9.77
CA THR A 188 7.35 -9.46 8.33
C THR A 188 7.76 -10.85 7.84
N GLU A 189 8.17 -11.73 8.76
CA GLU A 189 8.43 -13.16 8.55
C GLU A 189 7.15 -13.99 8.43
N GLN A 190 6.07 -13.53 9.07
CA GLN A 190 4.77 -14.20 9.07
C GLN A 190 3.86 -13.66 7.95
N SER A 191 3.88 -12.35 7.74
CA SER A 191 3.11 -11.67 6.71
C SER A 191 3.94 -10.58 6.06
N LEU A 192 4.52 -10.91 4.90
CA LEU A 192 5.31 -9.96 4.13
C LEU A 192 4.39 -8.83 3.63
N PRO A 193 4.75 -7.54 3.86
CA PRO A 193 3.93 -6.39 3.53
C PRO A 193 3.59 -6.26 2.04
N ALA A 194 2.59 -5.43 1.75
CA ALA A 194 2.38 -4.96 0.38
C ALA A 194 3.50 -3.97 0.00
N ILE A 195 3.80 -3.91 -1.30
CA ILE A 195 4.72 -2.96 -1.89
C ILE A 195 4.39 -1.53 -1.41
N GLY A 196 5.36 -0.85 -0.80
CA GLY A 196 5.18 0.50 -0.28
C GLY A 196 4.23 0.63 0.92
N GLN A 197 3.81 -0.46 1.56
CA GLN A 197 2.92 -0.38 2.73
C GLN A 197 3.58 0.43 3.86
N GLY A 198 2.83 1.37 4.43
CA GLY A 198 3.30 2.28 5.47
C GLY A 198 3.80 3.62 4.93
N ALA A 199 4.28 3.71 3.69
CA ALA A 199 4.74 4.96 3.10
C ALA A 199 3.60 5.79 2.50
N ILE A 200 3.78 7.12 2.50
CA ILE A 200 2.96 8.10 1.77
C ILE A 200 3.75 8.54 0.55
N GLY A 201 3.10 8.60 -0.61
CA GLY A 201 3.64 9.16 -1.82
C GLY A 201 2.95 10.46 -2.21
N ILE A 202 3.72 11.40 -2.76
CA ILE A 202 3.19 12.64 -3.30
C ILE A 202 3.49 12.69 -4.79
N GLU A 203 2.44 12.81 -5.55
CA GLU A 203 2.46 12.93 -7.01
C GLU A 203 2.23 14.37 -7.42
N CYS A 204 2.91 14.84 -8.45
CA CYS A 204 2.74 16.16 -9.01
C CYS A 204 3.08 16.19 -10.51
N ARG A 205 2.87 17.35 -11.15
CA ARG A 205 3.28 17.58 -12.54
C ARG A 205 4.82 17.63 -12.64
N THR A 206 5.37 17.01 -13.68
CA THR A 206 6.82 16.96 -13.93
C THR A 206 7.41 18.33 -14.26
N ASP A 207 6.64 19.20 -14.90
CA ASP A 207 7.05 20.52 -15.38
C ASP A 207 6.82 21.65 -14.36
N ASP A 208 6.18 21.39 -13.21
CA ASP A 208 5.96 22.40 -12.18
C ASP A 208 7.15 22.50 -11.23
N ALA A 209 8.20 23.20 -11.66
CA ALA A 209 9.43 23.37 -10.89
C ALA A 209 9.17 24.00 -9.50
N ARG A 210 8.16 24.88 -9.37
CA ARG A 210 7.78 25.51 -8.11
C ARG A 210 7.24 24.47 -7.12
N VAL A 211 6.30 23.66 -7.55
CA VAL A 211 5.68 22.63 -6.70
C VAL A 211 6.74 21.59 -6.32
N ASN A 212 7.53 21.12 -7.28
CA ASN A 212 8.60 20.17 -7.03
C ASN A 212 9.58 20.66 -5.95
N ALA A 213 9.99 21.93 -6.00
CA ALA A 213 10.88 22.51 -4.97
C ALA A 213 10.22 22.60 -3.60
N LEU A 214 8.93 22.97 -3.54
CA LEU A 214 8.20 23.09 -2.26
C LEU A 214 8.07 21.75 -1.51
N ILE A 215 7.76 20.67 -2.23
CA ILE A 215 7.49 19.37 -1.62
C ILE A 215 8.76 18.57 -1.31
N GLN A 216 9.91 18.94 -1.86
CA GLN A 216 11.18 18.21 -1.69
C GLN A 216 11.59 18.03 -0.23
N THR A 217 11.21 18.96 0.65
CA THR A 217 11.49 18.88 2.09
C THR A 217 10.86 17.69 2.80
N LEU A 218 9.88 17.02 2.15
CA LEU A 218 9.17 15.87 2.69
C LEU A 218 9.76 14.53 2.22
N HIS A 219 10.79 14.57 1.36
CA HIS A 219 11.38 13.35 0.80
C HIS A 219 12.25 12.64 1.83
N ASP A 220 12.06 11.33 1.96
CA ASP A 220 12.88 10.44 2.79
C ASP A 220 13.64 9.46 1.91
N GLU A 221 14.96 9.64 1.86
CA GLU A 221 15.86 8.90 0.98
C GLU A 221 15.89 7.39 1.32
N GLU A 222 15.83 7.02 2.59
CA GLU A 222 15.86 5.61 3.02
C GLU A 222 14.60 4.88 2.58
N THR A 223 13.45 5.48 2.85
CA THR A 223 12.17 4.92 2.40
C THR A 223 12.07 4.90 0.88
N ALA A 224 12.54 5.95 0.21
CA ALA A 224 12.54 6.03 -1.26
C ALA A 224 13.39 4.92 -1.88
N CYS A 225 14.58 4.67 -1.36
CA CYS A 225 15.45 3.56 -1.78
C CYS A 225 14.73 2.21 -1.66
N CYS A 226 14.16 1.92 -0.48
CA CYS A 226 13.43 0.68 -0.24
C CYS A 226 12.22 0.52 -1.17
N VAL A 227 11.40 1.56 -1.28
CA VAL A 227 10.20 1.54 -2.13
C VAL A 227 10.54 1.46 -3.61
N THR A 228 11.67 2.03 -4.05
CA THR A 228 12.16 1.88 -5.42
C THR A 228 12.42 0.41 -5.75
N ALA A 229 13.14 -0.32 -4.90
CA ALA A 229 13.39 -1.75 -5.09
C ALA A 229 12.07 -2.56 -5.09
N GLU A 230 11.19 -2.29 -4.14
CA GLU A 230 9.89 -2.95 -4.04
C GLU A 230 9.04 -2.72 -5.30
N ARG A 231 8.97 -1.48 -5.80
CA ARG A 231 8.22 -1.14 -7.01
C ARG A 231 8.85 -1.72 -8.28
N ALA A 232 10.17 -1.79 -8.36
CA ALA A 232 10.88 -2.42 -9.48
C ALA A 232 10.54 -3.92 -9.59
N MET A 233 10.55 -4.64 -8.46
CA MET A 233 10.08 -6.02 -8.41
C MET A 233 8.63 -6.14 -8.87
N ASN A 234 7.74 -5.31 -8.31
CA ASN A 234 6.32 -5.34 -8.64
C ASN A 234 6.06 -5.05 -10.13
N ASN A 235 6.79 -4.09 -10.69
CA ASN A 235 6.71 -3.76 -12.12
C ASN A 235 7.12 -4.94 -12.98
N ARG A 236 8.25 -5.57 -12.69
CA ARG A 236 8.76 -6.71 -13.45
C ARG A 236 7.82 -7.92 -13.39
N LEU A 237 7.11 -8.11 -12.27
CA LEU A 237 6.07 -9.12 -12.09
C LEU A 237 4.72 -8.70 -12.72
N MET A 238 4.63 -7.52 -13.33
CA MET A 238 3.37 -6.92 -13.82
C MET A 238 2.30 -6.85 -12.72
N GLY A 239 2.71 -6.61 -11.47
CA GLY A 239 1.87 -6.66 -10.29
C GLY A 239 0.87 -5.51 -10.20
N GLY A 240 -0.14 -5.73 -9.38
CA GLY A 240 -1.19 -4.75 -9.05
C GLY A 240 -1.90 -5.14 -7.74
N CYS A 241 -2.90 -4.35 -7.34
CA CYS A 241 -3.66 -4.63 -6.12
C CYS A 241 -4.47 -5.94 -6.15
N GLN A 242 -4.53 -6.61 -7.29
CA GLN A 242 -5.39 -7.76 -7.58
C GLN A 242 -4.64 -9.09 -7.59
N VAL A 243 -3.36 -9.08 -7.29
CA VAL A 243 -2.51 -10.28 -7.32
C VAL A 243 -1.84 -10.50 -5.97
N PRO A 244 -1.57 -11.75 -5.59
CA PRO A 244 -0.96 -12.11 -4.32
C PRO A 244 0.57 -11.91 -4.36
N ILE A 245 0.98 -10.67 -4.55
CA ILE A 245 2.38 -10.24 -4.50
C ILE A 245 2.65 -9.53 -3.18
N ALA A 246 3.73 -9.88 -2.53
CA ALA A 246 4.27 -9.19 -1.38
C ALA A 246 5.74 -8.83 -1.64
N GLY A 247 6.19 -7.73 -1.07
CA GLY A 247 7.59 -7.34 -1.13
C GLY A 247 7.90 -6.30 -0.09
N PHE A 248 9.05 -6.48 0.56
CA PHE A 248 9.49 -5.58 1.60
C PHE A 248 11.00 -5.47 1.61
N ALA A 249 11.48 -4.23 1.55
CA ALA A 249 12.89 -3.91 1.62
C ALA A 249 13.21 -3.13 2.90
N ILE A 250 14.39 -3.37 3.43
CA ILE A 250 14.99 -2.60 4.51
C ILE A 250 16.38 -2.15 4.08
N LEU A 251 16.73 -0.93 4.48
CA LEU A 251 18.06 -0.38 4.30
C LEU A 251 18.82 -0.46 5.63
N ASN A 252 20.01 -1.01 5.60
CA ASN A 252 20.91 -1.06 6.74
C ASN A 252 22.24 -0.47 6.30
N HIS A 253 22.48 0.79 6.66
CA HIS A 253 23.54 1.63 6.10
C HIS A 253 23.41 1.67 4.56
N ASP A 254 24.45 1.29 3.84
CA ASP A 254 24.47 1.28 2.36
C ASP A 254 24.04 -0.06 1.74
N LYS A 255 23.54 -0.99 2.56
CA LYS A 255 23.11 -2.31 2.11
C LYS A 255 21.59 -2.47 2.18
N LEU A 256 20.98 -2.65 1.03
CA LEU A 256 19.58 -3.02 0.93
C LEU A 256 19.43 -4.53 1.07
N PHE A 257 18.46 -4.94 1.86
CA PHE A 257 17.97 -6.33 1.93
C PHE A 257 16.49 -6.32 1.57
N MET A 258 16.10 -7.21 0.67
CA MET A 258 14.71 -7.28 0.20
C MET A 258 14.23 -8.72 0.15
N ARG A 259 12.98 -8.93 0.53
CA ARG A 259 12.23 -10.19 0.39
C ARG A 259 11.04 -9.98 -0.53
N GLY A 260 10.75 -10.99 -1.35
CA GLY A 260 9.61 -11.02 -2.25
C GLY A 260 8.83 -12.34 -2.13
N LEU A 261 7.55 -12.27 -2.46
CA LEU A 261 6.65 -13.41 -2.43
C LEU A 261 5.61 -13.28 -3.55
N VAL A 262 5.33 -14.41 -4.20
CA VAL A 262 4.16 -14.62 -5.08
C VAL A 262 3.55 -15.96 -4.72
N GLY A 263 2.22 -16.06 -4.64
CA GLY A 263 1.59 -17.35 -4.35
C GLY A 263 0.16 -17.47 -4.83
N GLU A 264 -0.37 -18.68 -4.81
CA GLU A 264 -1.79 -18.93 -5.04
C GLU A 264 -2.63 -18.39 -3.87
N PRO A 265 -3.82 -17.83 -4.12
CA PRO A 265 -4.67 -17.30 -3.06
C PRO A 265 -5.04 -18.30 -1.97
N ASP A 266 -5.08 -19.60 -2.30
CA ASP A 266 -5.37 -20.68 -1.35
C ASP A 266 -4.15 -21.18 -0.58
N GLY A 267 -2.96 -20.56 -0.80
CA GLY A 267 -1.72 -20.94 -0.14
C GLY A 267 -1.09 -22.25 -0.62
N SER A 268 -1.69 -22.94 -1.60
CA SER A 268 -1.23 -24.24 -2.07
C SER A 268 0.17 -24.21 -2.71
N ARG A 269 0.56 -23.06 -3.25
CA ARG A 269 1.89 -22.80 -3.81
C ARG A 269 2.32 -21.39 -3.49
N VAL A 270 3.41 -21.23 -2.77
CA VAL A 270 3.98 -19.93 -2.41
C VAL A 270 5.47 -19.92 -2.73
N MET A 271 5.86 -19.05 -3.64
CA MET A 271 7.25 -18.81 -4.02
C MET A 271 7.79 -17.65 -3.20
N ARG A 272 9.00 -17.81 -2.69
CA ARG A 272 9.69 -16.80 -1.89
C ARG A 272 11.12 -16.66 -2.38
N ALA A 273 11.59 -15.43 -2.39
CA ALA A 273 12.98 -15.12 -2.70
C ALA A 273 13.46 -13.95 -1.83
N GLU A 274 14.77 -13.86 -1.67
CA GLU A 274 15.43 -12.76 -0.97
C GLU A 274 16.71 -12.35 -1.69
N ILE A 275 17.04 -11.07 -1.61
CA ILE A 275 18.25 -10.52 -2.22
C ILE A 275 18.84 -9.44 -1.34
N SER A 276 20.15 -9.24 -1.44
CA SER A 276 20.80 -8.10 -0.82
C SER A 276 21.92 -7.56 -1.70
N GLY A 277 22.11 -6.26 -1.66
CA GLY A 277 23.14 -5.57 -2.43
C GLY A 277 23.27 -4.10 -2.03
N PRO A 278 24.10 -3.33 -2.76
CA PRO A 278 24.26 -1.90 -2.51
C PRO A 278 22.94 -1.13 -2.68
N ALA A 279 22.70 -0.11 -1.83
CA ALA A 279 21.54 0.79 -1.95
C ALA A 279 21.46 1.48 -3.32
N SER A 280 22.61 1.80 -3.92
CA SER A 280 22.69 2.40 -5.27
C SER A 280 22.15 1.51 -6.39
N GLU A 281 21.94 0.22 -6.13
CA GLU A 281 21.41 -0.77 -7.08
C GLU A 281 19.97 -1.17 -6.76
N ALA A 282 19.24 -0.38 -5.99
CA ALA A 282 17.89 -0.71 -5.47
C ALA A 282 16.94 -1.20 -6.57
N GLU A 283 16.87 -0.50 -7.71
CA GLU A 283 16.01 -0.89 -8.84
C GLU A 283 16.45 -2.23 -9.45
N SER A 284 17.75 -2.41 -9.70
CA SER A 284 18.30 -3.65 -10.26
C SER A 284 18.11 -4.84 -9.35
N LEU A 285 18.23 -4.64 -8.03
CA LEU A 285 17.96 -5.67 -7.02
C LEU A 285 16.48 -6.08 -7.03
N GLY A 286 15.56 -5.12 -7.12
CA GLY A 286 14.13 -5.42 -7.25
C GLY A 286 13.82 -6.24 -8.50
N ILE A 287 14.41 -5.89 -9.66
CA ILE A 287 14.25 -6.65 -10.90
C ILE A 287 14.83 -8.05 -10.77
N ALA A 288 16.03 -8.19 -10.20
CA ALA A 288 16.68 -9.50 -10.01
C ALA A 288 15.87 -10.42 -9.10
N LEU A 289 15.29 -9.88 -8.03
CA LEU A 289 14.39 -10.63 -7.15
C LEU A 289 13.13 -11.11 -7.88
N ALA A 290 12.57 -10.28 -8.74
CA ALA A 290 11.44 -10.67 -9.58
C ALA A 290 11.80 -11.80 -10.56
N GLU A 291 12.98 -11.76 -11.17
CA GLU A 291 13.48 -12.82 -12.07
C GLU A 291 13.64 -14.15 -11.32
N ASP A 292 14.13 -14.15 -10.08
CA ASP A 292 14.19 -15.34 -9.25
C ASP A 292 12.78 -15.94 -9.02
N LEU A 293 11.82 -15.09 -8.61
CA LEU A 293 10.43 -15.52 -8.42
C LEU A 293 9.82 -16.08 -9.72
N LEU A 294 10.07 -15.44 -10.88
CA LEU A 294 9.64 -15.93 -12.20
C LEU A 294 10.28 -17.28 -12.53
N GLY A 295 11.57 -17.46 -12.23
CA GLY A 295 12.30 -18.73 -12.36
C GLY A 295 11.71 -19.86 -11.52
N GLN A 296 11.05 -19.54 -10.40
CA GLN A 296 10.31 -20.49 -9.56
C GLN A 296 8.89 -20.80 -10.10
N GLY A 297 8.43 -20.09 -11.16
CA GLY A 297 7.14 -20.28 -11.81
C GLY A 297 6.05 -19.28 -11.35
N ALA A 298 6.42 -18.11 -10.83
CA ALA A 298 5.48 -17.07 -10.46
C ALA A 298 4.62 -16.58 -11.63
N ASP A 299 5.15 -16.63 -12.86
CA ASP A 299 4.42 -16.30 -14.09
C ASP A 299 3.15 -17.14 -14.29
N GLN A 300 3.19 -18.43 -13.93
CA GLN A 300 2.05 -19.34 -14.04
C GLN A 300 0.91 -18.91 -13.11
N VAL A 301 1.24 -18.57 -11.85
CA VAL A 301 0.28 -18.09 -10.87
C VAL A 301 -0.35 -16.77 -11.32
N LEU A 302 0.49 -15.81 -11.72
CA LEU A 302 0.02 -14.49 -12.14
C LEU A 302 -0.84 -14.56 -13.39
N LYS A 303 -0.45 -15.36 -14.40
CA LYS A 303 -1.23 -15.58 -15.62
C LYS A 303 -2.61 -16.15 -15.31
N HIS A 304 -2.67 -17.19 -14.48
CA HIS A 304 -3.96 -17.81 -14.09
C HIS A 304 -4.91 -16.80 -13.45
N LEU A 305 -4.40 -15.89 -12.64
CA LEU A 305 -5.20 -14.87 -11.94
C LEU A 305 -5.65 -13.70 -12.84
N TYR A 306 -4.93 -13.43 -13.93
CA TYR A 306 -5.33 -12.40 -14.89
C TYR A 306 -6.33 -12.90 -15.94
N GLU A 307 -6.37 -14.21 -16.19
CA GLU A 307 -7.26 -14.83 -17.17
C GLU A 307 -8.64 -15.22 -16.59
N ASN A 308 -8.83 -15.24 -15.26
CA ASN A 308 -10.06 -15.55 -14.54
C ASN A 308 -10.65 -14.33 -13.82
#